data_e717b90dcf9c4cf290c420cd71977c74
#
_entry.id   e717b90dcf9c4cf290c420cd71977c74
#
_cell.length_a   1.000
_cell.length_b   1.000
_cell.length_c   1.000
_cell.angle_alpha   90.00
_cell.angle_beta   90.00
_cell.angle_gamma   90.00
#
_symmetry.space_group_name_H-M   'P 1'
#
loop_
_entity.id
_entity.type
_entity.pdbx_description
1 polymer ?
#
loop_
_entity_poly.entity_id
_entity_poly.type
_entity_poly.pdbx_seq_one_letter_code
_entity_poly.pdbx_strand_id
1 'polypeptide(L)'
;RRQRQMCIRDRDDYIDDVRNTVLESRFRAYPILDENEHVVGTLSRFHLLRPRRKRVILVDHNEKAQSVPGLDQADILEIVDHHRLADIETNNPIYVRNEPVGSSTTIVADMYQEKGLMPSAKMAGLMAAAIVSDTVMFKSPTCTQRDIDIANRMSRIANVSLEELGQTIFSAATGEDKSAESIIRTDYKEFHIGGHNLAVSQITCLDSDRLMARKEEFLATMETIRKKNGLDIVLLMITNVLVCLLYTSPSPRDGLLSRM
;
A
#
# COMPACT_ATOMS: atom_id res chain seq x y z
N ARG A 1 31.33 6.00 30.63
CA ARG A 1 30.66 4.70 30.36
C ARG A 1 29.31 4.54 31.07
N ARG A 2 29.08 5.05 32.31
CA ARG A 2 27.80 4.95 33.03
C ARG A 2 26.67 5.81 32.42
N GLN A 3 26.97 6.93 31.77
CA GLN A 3 25.99 7.81 31.13
C GLN A 3 25.34 7.19 29.89
N ARG A 4 26.05 6.34 29.13
CA ARG A 4 25.51 5.69 27.90
C ARG A 4 24.42 4.63 28.18
N GLN A 5 24.33 4.09 29.38
CA GLN A 5 23.28 3.13 29.78
C GLN A 5 21.98 3.78 30.20
N MET A 6 21.96 5.11 30.32
CA MET A 6 20.82 5.88 30.86
C MET A 6 20.02 6.62 29.78
N CYS A 7 20.44 6.56 28.53
CA CYS A 7 19.80 7.27 27.43
C CYS A 7 19.03 6.29 26.54
N ILE A 8 17.80 6.61 26.22
CA ILE A 8 17.06 6.04 25.10
C ILE A 8 17.56 6.81 23.88
N ARG A 9 18.20 6.11 22.95
CA ARG A 9 19.02 6.74 21.92
C ARG A 9 18.24 7.25 20.71
N ASP A 10 17.01 6.78 20.52
CA ASP A 10 16.29 7.15 19.31
C ASP A 10 14.90 7.70 19.66
N ARG A 11 14.65 8.94 19.21
CA ARG A 11 13.32 9.57 19.34
C ARG A 11 12.25 8.79 18.56
N ASP A 12 12.67 7.97 17.61
CA ASP A 12 11.80 7.21 16.71
C ASP A 12 11.58 5.77 17.20
N ASP A 13 12.23 5.36 18.32
CA ASP A 13 11.98 4.07 18.97
C ASP A 13 10.51 3.96 19.43
N TYR A 14 9.91 2.79 19.22
CA TYR A 14 8.58 2.51 19.74
C TYR A 14 8.60 2.39 21.27
N ILE A 15 7.56 2.91 21.91
CA ILE A 15 7.44 2.88 23.39
C ILE A 15 7.54 1.46 23.94
N ASP A 16 7.00 0.45 23.26
CA ASP A 16 7.04 -0.94 23.71
C ASP A 16 8.45 -1.53 23.65
N ASP A 17 9.28 -1.12 22.68
CA ASP A 17 10.66 -1.59 22.57
C ASP A 17 11.52 -1.08 23.73
N VAL A 18 11.27 0.14 24.18
CA VAL A 18 12.00 0.74 25.31
C VAL A 18 11.40 0.45 26.67
N ARG A 19 10.17 -0.10 26.72
CA ARG A 19 9.43 -0.38 27.96
C ARG A 19 10.23 -1.24 28.93
N ASN A 20 10.78 -2.34 28.48
CA ASN A 20 11.54 -3.27 29.33
C ASN A 20 12.78 -2.60 29.92
N THR A 21 13.53 -1.85 29.12
CA THR A 21 14.70 -1.08 29.57
C THR A 21 14.31 -0.09 30.68
N VAL A 22 13.17 0.60 30.54
CA VAL A 22 12.70 1.58 31.51
C VAL A 22 12.17 0.90 32.79
N LEU A 23 11.46 -0.23 32.66
CA LEU A 23 10.87 -0.95 33.80
C LEU A 23 11.91 -1.69 34.62
N GLU A 24 12.93 -2.29 34.01
CA GLU A 24 13.98 -3.07 34.67
C GLU A 24 15.03 -2.18 35.35
N SER A 25 15.17 -0.94 34.95
CA SER A 25 16.13 -0.03 35.52
C SER A 25 15.59 0.72 36.73
N ARG A 26 16.50 1.22 37.57
CA ARG A 26 16.16 2.01 38.78
C ARG A 26 15.93 3.51 38.53
N PHE A 27 16.13 3.97 37.30
CA PHE A 27 16.02 5.40 36.99
C PHE A 27 14.55 5.83 36.81
N ARG A 28 14.27 7.07 37.15
CA ARG A 28 12.90 7.63 37.08
C ARG A 28 12.62 8.32 35.76
N ALA A 29 13.64 8.81 35.10
CA ALA A 29 13.55 9.52 33.81
C ALA A 29 14.78 9.20 32.95
N TYR A 30 14.57 9.21 31.63
CA TYR A 30 15.55 8.87 30.60
C TYR A 30 15.57 10.00 29.58
N PRO A 31 16.73 10.61 29.30
CA PRO A 31 16.85 11.53 28.18
C PRO A 31 16.68 10.79 26.85
N ILE A 32 15.90 11.38 25.95
CA ILE A 32 15.74 10.94 24.58
C ILE A 32 16.69 11.79 23.74
N LEU A 33 17.47 11.14 22.89
CA LEU A 33 18.47 11.79 22.05
C LEU A 33 18.05 11.71 20.58
N ASP A 34 18.45 12.70 19.81
CA ASP A 34 18.42 12.65 18.35
C ASP A 34 19.68 11.95 17.78
N GLU A 35 19.76 11.87 16.45
CA GLU A 35 20.90 11.29 15.74
C GLU A 35 22.24 11.98 16.03
N ASN A 36 22.19 13.24 16.46
CA ASN A 36 23.36 14.06 16.81
C ASN A 36 23.72 14.01 18.31
N GLU A 37 23.11 13.09 19.07
CA GLU A 37 23.26 12.95 20.52
C GLU A 37 22.76 14.19 21.32
N HIS A 38 21.88 15.03 20.75
CA HIS A 38 21.24 16.12 21.47
C HIS A 38 20.00 15.62 22.21
N VAL A 39 19.79 16.13 23.43
CA VAL A 39 18.57 15.82 24.21
C VAL A 39 17.38 16.51 23.59
N VAL A 40 16.44 15.74 23.04
CA VAL A 40 15.20 16.24 22.43
C VAL A 40 13.97 16.02 23.32
N GLY A 41 14.11 15.25 24.39
CA GLY A 41 13.00 15.00 25.31
C GLY A 41 13.41 14.15 26.51
N THR A 42 12.41 13.80 27.33
CA THR A 42 12.59 12.87 28.44
C THR A 42 11.45 11.87 28.50
N LEU A 43 11.77 10.59 28.73
CA LEU A 43 10.81 9.54 29.01
C LEU A 43 10.85 9.18 30.50
N SER A 44 9.71 9.06 31.14
CA SER A 44 9.59 8.59 32.52
C SER A 44 8.69 7.36 32.59
N ARG A 45 8.75 6.61 33.71
CA ARG A 45 7.82 5.50 33.96
C ARG A 45 6.35 5.93 33.90
N PHE A 46 6.06 7.18 34.28
CA PHE A 46 4.70 7.72 34.22
C PHE A 46 4.18 7.78 32.78
N HIS A 47 5.04 8.10 31.79
CA HIS A 47 4.68 8.12 30.38
C HIS A 47 4.35 6.71 29.87
N LEU A 48 4.99 5.68 30.40
CA LEU A 48 4.67 4.28 30.05
C LEU A 48 3.35 3.79 30.65
N LEU A 49 2.95 4.32 31.82
CA LEU A 49 1.68 3.98 32.47
C LEU A 49 0.48 4.67 31.78
N ARG A 50 0.71 5.81 31.17
CA ARG A 50 -0.31 6.58 30.44
C ARG A 50 0.26 7.07 29.09
N PRO A 51 0.55 6.16 28.16
CA PRO A 51 1.05 6.54 26.87
C PRO A 51 -0.02 7.36 26.12
N ARG A 52 0.39 8.46 25.50
CA ARG A 52 -0.45 9.17 24.55
C ARG A 52 -0.39 8.40 23.23
N ARG A 53 -1.40 7.57 23.00
CA ARG A 53 -1.54 6.86 21.72
C ARG A 53 -1.79 7.83 20.59
N LYS A 54 -1.16 7.60 19.45
CA LYS A 54 -1.47 8.35 18.23
C LYS A 54 -2.87 7.95 17.75
N ARG A 55 -3.66 8.95 17.37
CA ARG A 55 -4.99 8.72 16.80
C ARG A 55 -4.84 8.59 15.29
N VAL A 56 -5.37 7.52 14.71
CA VAL A 56 -5.23 7.19 13.30
C VAL A 56 -6.58 6.88 12.66
N ILE A 57 -6.69 7.18 11.38
CA ILE A 57 -7.78 6.74 10.51
C ILE A 57 -7.12 5.82 9.47
N LEU A 58 -7.65 4.61 9.31
CA LEU A 58 -7.20 3.68 8.28
C LEU A 58 -8.01 3.93 7.01
N VAL A 59 -7.33 4.08 5.90
CA VAL A 59 -7.94 4.27 4.58
C VAL A 59 -7.33 3.27 3.63
N ASP A 60 -8.18 2.57 2.89
CA ASP A 60 -7.79 1.61 1.87
C ASP A 60 -7.11 0.33 2.37
N HIS A 61 -7.22 0.03 3.64
CA HIS A 61 -6.82 -1.24 4.23
C HIS A 61 -7.44 -1.45 5.62
N ASN A 62 -7.65 -2.72 5.98
CA ASN A 62 -8.11 -3.14 7.31
C ASN A 62 -7.38 -4.41 7.79
N GLU A 63 -6.16 -4.65 7.31
CA GLU A 63 -5.34 -5.81 7.63
C GLU A 63 -4.02 -5.37 8.29
N LYS A 64 -3.66 -6.00 9.44
CA LYS A 64 -2.44 -5.65 10.20
C LYS A 64 -1.17 -5.76 9.36
N ALA A 65 -1.08 -6.78 8.52
CA ALA A 65 0.09 -7.02 7.66
C ALA A 65 0.31 -5.93 6.61
N GLN A 66 -0.73 -5.18 6.27
CA GLN A 66 -0.67 -4.07 5.30
C GLN A 66 -0.52 -2.70 5.96
N SER A 67 -0.59 -2.66 7.29
CA SER A 67 -0.54 -1.44 8.06
C SER A 67 0.89 -1.03 8.40
N VAL A 68 1.06 0.23 8.79
CA VAL A 68 2.35 0.73 9.28
C VAL A 68 2.76 0.03 10.58
N PRO A 69 4.05 -0.19 10.83
CA PRO A 69 4.55 -0.71 12.09
C PRO A 69 4.08 0.15 13.28
N GLY A 70 3.71 -0.50 14.38
CA GLY A 70 3.25 0.17 15.60
C GLY A 70 1.76 0.55 15.61
N LEU A 71 0.94 0.03 14.68
CA LEU A 71 -0.49 0.27 14.67
C LEU A 71 -1.18 -0.20 15.97
N ASP A 72 -0.71 -1.27 16.57
CA ASP A 72 -1.18 -1.81 17.87
C ASP A 72 -0.97 -0.84 19.05
N GLN A 73 -0.07 0.14 18.89
CA GLN A 73 0.18 1.22 19.85
C GLN A 73 -0.62 2.50 19.55
N ALA A 74 -1.44 2.49 18.51
CA ALA A 74 -2.30 3.61 18.14
C ALA A 74 -3.75 3.43 18.62
N ASP A 75 -4.51 4.52 18.61
CA ASP A 75 -5.96 4.51 18.76
C ASP A 75 -6.58 4.68 17.38
N ILE A 76 -7.14 3.62 16.84
CA ILE A 76 -7.87 3.66 15.57
C ILE A 76 -9.22 4.34 15.83
N LEU A 77 -9.53 5.37 15.06
CA LEU A 77 -10.76 6.14 15.17
C LEU A 77 -11.80 5.73 14.12
N GLU A 78 -11.31 5.50 12.92
CA GLU A 78 -12.17 5.21 11.75
C GLU A 78 -11.43 4.28 10.80
N ILE A 79 -12.21 3.47 10.07
CA ILE A 79 -11.76 2.68 8.94
C ILE A 79 -12.65 3.02 7.75
N VAL A 80 -12.04 3.40 6.62
CA VAL A 80 -12.73 3.60 5.34
C VAL A 80 -12.06 2.69 4.30
N ASP A 81 -12.77 1.68 3.83
CA ASP A 81 -12.17 0.62 3.01
C ASP A 81 -13.18 0.00 2.05
N HIS A 82 -12.68 -0.71 1.04
CA HIS A 82 -13.45 -1.48 0.08
C HIS A 82 -13.01 -2.95 -0.04
N HIS A 83 -11.99 -3.32 0.70
CA HIS A 83 -11.47 -4.70 0.73
C HIS A 83 -12.32 -5.61 1.63
N ARG A 84 -12.04 -6.92 1.56
CA ARG A 84 -12.59 -7.87 2.53
C ARG A 84 -12.21 -7.45 3.95
N LEU A 85 -13.09 -7.71 4.91
CA LEU A 85 -12.75 -7.52 6.32
C LEU A 85 -11.67 -8.52 6.74
N ALA A 86 -10.66 -8.02 7.47
CA ALA A 86 -9.53 -8.80 7.93
C ALA A 86 -9.40 -8.79 9.46
N ASP A 87 -8.22 -8.54 10.02
CA ASP A 87 -7.84 -8.86 11.39
C ASP A 87 -7.55 -7.63 12.28
N ILE A 88 -8.02 -6.45 11.91
CA ILE A 88 -7.90 -5.26 12.75
C ILE A 88 -8.79 -5.39 14.00
N GLU A 89 -8.16 -5.27 15.16
CA GLU A 89 -8.82 -5.23 16.44
C GLU A 89 -8.74 -3.82 17.03
N THR A 90 -9.82 -3.38 17.68
CA THR A 90 -9.89 -2.06 18.32
C THR A 90 -10.32 -2.17 19.78
N ASN A 91 -9.77 -1.31 20.65
CA ASN A 91 -10.11 -1.30 22.08
C ASN A 91 -11.46 -0.63 22.38
N ASN A 92 -11.94 0.19 21.44
CA ASN A 92 -13.18 0.94 21.58
C ASN A 92 -14.04 0.78 20.31
N PRO A 93 -15.36 1.00 20.40
CA PRO A 93 -16.18 1.12 19.21
C PRO A 93 -15.69 2.27 18.33
N ILE A 94 -15.60 2.01 17.03
CA ILE A 94 -15.12 2.97 16.02
C ILE A 94 -16.11 3.09 14.87
N TYR A 95 -15.96 4.13 14.06
CA TYR A 95 -16.68 4.23 12.80
C TYR A 95 -15.98 3.34 11.75
N VAL A 96 -16.76 2.47 11.09
CA VAL A 96 -16.27 1.63 9.99
C VAL A 96 -17.19 1.81 8.81
N ARG A 97 -16.62 2.20 7.68
CA ARG A 97 -17.30 2.28 6.40
C ARG A 97 -16.56 1.40 5.39
N ASN A 98 -17.10 0.22 5.18
CA ASN A 98 -16.58 -0.74 4.21
C ASN A 98 -17.69 -1.05 3.21
N GLU A 99 -17.43 -0.81 1.93
CA GLU A 99 -18.44 -0.94 0.88
C GLU A 99 -17.86 -1.67 -0.35
N PRO A 100 -18.66 -2.51 -1.02
CA PRO A 100 -18.22 -3.28 -2.19
C PRO A 100 -18.20 -2.41 -3.45
N VAL A 101 -17.19 -1.54 -3.55
CA VAL A 101 -16.89 -0.66 -4.68
C VAL A 101 -15.50 -0.91 -5.20
N GLY A 102 -15.13 -0.36 -6.34
CA GLY A 102 -13.84 -0.57 -6.99
C GLY A 102 -12.69 0.24 -6.39
N SER A 103 -12.98 1.27 -5.58
CA SER A 103 -11.96 2.14 -4.95
C SER A 103 -12.47 2.73 -3.64
N SER A 104 -11.65 2.77 -2.60
CA SER A 104 -11.95 3.50 -1.36
C SER A 104 -12.18 4.99 -1.61
N THR A 105 -11.61 5.53 -2.68
CA THR A 105 -11.81 6.93 -3.07
C THR A 105 -13.25 7.21 -3.49
N THR A 106 -13.95 6.22 -4.04
CA THR A 106 -15.39 6.30 -4.33
C THR A 106 -16.17 6.58 -3.04
N ILE A 107 -15.86 5.87 -1.96
CA ILE A 107 -16.48 6.07 -0.65
C ILE A 107 -16.16 7.46 -0.11
N VAL A 108 -14.89 7.90 -0.21
CA VAL A 108 -14.50 9.24 0.25
C VAL A 108 -15.22 10.35 -0.51
N ALA A 109 -15.39 10.19 -1.83
CA ALA A 109 -16.12 11.16 -2.65
C ALA A 109 -17.60 11.25 -2.27
N ASP A 110 -18.22 10.12 -1.89
CA ASP A 110 -19.58 10.13 -1.35
C ASP A 110 -19.66 10.78 0.02
N MET A 111 -18.66 10.58 0.89
CA MET A 111 -18.61 11.29 2.17
C MET A 111 -18.55 12.82 2.00
N TYR A 112 -17.87 13.31 0.96
CA TYR A 112 -17.94 14.74 0.59
C TYR A 112 -19.36 15.17 0.25
N GLN A 113 -20.04 14.39 -0.57
CA GLN A 113 -21.41 14.68 -0.98
C GLN A 113 -22.40 14.64 0.19
N GLU A 114 -22.33 13.62 1.03
CA GLU A 114 -23.19 13.46 2.22
C GLU A 114 -23.05 14.62 3.20
N LYS A 115 -21.84 15.18 3.28
CA LYS A 115 -21.55 16.36 4.11
C LYS A 115 -21.84 17.69 3.42
N GLY A 116 -22.35 17.67 2.18
CA GLY A 116 -22.57 18.90 1.40
C GLY A 116 -21.30 19.67 1.05
N LEU A 117 -20.14 18.98 1.04
CA LEU A 117 -18.85 19.58 0.73
C LEU A 117 -18.49 19.37 -0.74
N MET A 118 -17.89 20.38 -1.34
CA MET A 118 -17.35 20.31 -2.69
C MET A 118 -15.82 20.19 -2.62
N PRO A 119 -15.22 19.15 -3.20
CA PRO A 119 -13.76 19.07 -3.27
C PRO A 119 -13.20 20.17 -4.17
N SER A 120 -11.97 20.62 -3.87
CA SER A 120 -11.26 21.51 -4.80
C SER A 120 -10.95 20.79 -6.13
N ALA A 121 -10.72 21.54 -7.20
CA ALA A 121 -10.38 20.94 -8.49
C ALA A 121 -9.16 19.99 -8.42
N LYS A 122 -8.13 20.35 -7.61
CA LYS A 122 -6.97 19.49 -7.38
C LYS A 122 -7.35 18.18 -6.68
N MET A 123 -8.17 18.27 -5.63
CA MET A 123 -8.63 17.08 -4.89
C MET A 123 -9.52 16.21 -5.76
N ALA A 124 -10.43 16.80 -6.52
CA ALA A 124 -11.27 16.06 -7.47
C ALA A 124 -10.43 15.36 -8.55
N GLY A 125 -9.37 16.00 -9.06
CA GLY A 125 -8.43 15.38 -9.99
C GLY A 125 -7.70 14.18 -9.39
N LEU A 126 -7.23 14.29 -8.14
CA LEU A 126 -6.63 13.15 -7.42
C LEU A 126 -7.63 12.02 -7.19
N MET A 127 -8.87 12.34 -6.82
CA MET A 127 -9.92 11.33 -6.64
C MET A 127 -10.25 10.62 -7.96
N ALA A 128 -10.36 11.36 -9.06
CA ALA A 128 -10.56 10.76 -10.39
C ALA A 128 -9.41 9.84 -10.76
N ALA A 129 -8.16 10.28 -10.52
CA ALA A 129 -6.96 9.49 -10.80
C ALA A 129 -6.94 8.18 -9.99
N ALA A 130 -7.26 8.24 -8.69
CA ALA A 130 -7.29 7.07 -7.81
C ALA A 130 -8.36 6.06 -8.29
N ILE A 131 -9.58 6.51 -8.58
CA ILE A 131 -10.64 5.62 -9.07
C ILE A 131 -10.26 4.98 -10.41
N VAL A 132 -9.70 5.75 -11.35
CA VAL A 132 -9.24 5.23 -12.65
C VAL A 132 -8.13 4.19 -12.47
N SER A 133 -7.20 4.43 -11.55
CA SER A 133 -6.11 3.50 -11.21
C SER A 133 -6.64 2.19 -10.63
N ASP A 134 -7.42 2.26 -9.56
CA ASP A 134 -7.91 1.09 -8.81
C ASP A 134 -8.87 0.23 -9.65
N THR A 135 -9.69 0.88 -10.48
CA THR A 135 -10.64 0.20 -11.36
C THR A 135 -10.04 -0.22 -12.70
N VAL A 136 -8.75 0.04 -12.91
CA VAL A 136 -8.06 -0.27 -14.18
C VAL A 136 -8.83 0.29 -15.38
N MET A 137 -9.08 1.61 -15.37
CA MET A 137 -9.94 2.28 -16.35
C MET A 137 -11.33 1.62 -16.48
N PHE A 138 -11.97 1.33 -15.35
CA PHE A 138 -13.30 0.72 -15.25
C PHE A 138 -13.41 -0.72 -15.79
N LYS A 139 -12.28 -1.41 -15.99
CA LYS A 139 -12.23 -2.78 -16.50
C LYS A 139 -12.02 -3.83 -15.41
N SER A 140 -11.71 -3.42 -14.18
CA SER A 140 -11.60 -4.34 -13.05
C SER A 140 -12.95 -5.03 -12.79
N PRO A 141 -12.96 -6.32 -12.47
CA PRO A 141 -14.18 -7.03 -12.07
C PRO A 141 -14.81 -6.48 -10.78
N THR A 142 -14.04 -5.73 -9.99
CA THR A 142 -14.51 -5.05 -8.77
C THR A 142 -15.12 -3.69 -9.05
N CYS A 143 -14.98 -3.15 -10.27
CA CYS A 143 -15.56 -1.86 -10.65
C CYS A 143 -17.08 -1.89 -10.64
N THR A 144 -17.68 -0.88 -10.05
CA THR A 144 -19.13 -0.71 -10.00
C THR A 144 -19.58 0.51 -10.80
N GLN A 145 -20.88 0.58 -11.12
CA GLN A 145 -21.45 1.77 -11.76
C GLN A 145 -21.23 3.04 -10.93
N ARG A 146 -21.21 2.91 -9.60
CA ARG A 146 -20.95 4.01 -8.67
C ARG A 146 -19.54 4.58 -8.84
N ASP A 147 -18.54 3.75 -9.05
CA ASP A 147 -17.17 4.20 -9.33
C ASP A 147 -17.12 5.05 -10.61
N ILE A 148 -17.80 4.60 -11.66
CA ILE A 148 -17.88 5.30 -12.93
C ILE A 148 -18.57 6.66 -12.78
N ASP A 149 -19.70 6.70 -12.09
CA ASP A 149 -20.49 7.93 -11.91
C ASP A 149 -19.72 8.98 -11.10
N ILE A 150 -19.03 8.53 -10.05
CA ILE A 150 -18.21 9.40 -9.20
C ILE A 150 -16.97 9.87 -9.94
N ALA A 151 -16.27 8.99 -10.67
CA ALA A 151 -15.11 9.39 -11.47
C ALA A 151 -15.49 10.47 -12.50
N ASN A 152 -16.61 10.29 -13.20
CA ASN A 152 -17.14 11.28 -14.14
C ASN A 152 -17.49 12.62 -13.46
N ARG A 153 -18.03 12.57 -12.24
CA ARG A 153 -18.31 13.80 -11.47
C ARG A 153 -17.01 14.50 -11.07
N MET A 154 -16.03 13.76 -10.57
CA MET A 154 -14.73 14.30 -10.17
C MET A 154 -13.97 14.88 -11.36
N SER A 155 -13.98 14.20 -12.50
CA SER A 155 -13.42 14.65 -13.76
C SER A 155 -13.96 16.03 -14.18
N ARG A 156 -15.30 16.21 -14.10
CA ARG A 156 -15.94 17.50 -14.41
C ARG A 156 -15.51 18.62 -13.46
N ILE A 157 -15.41 18.35 -12.15
CA ILE A 157 -14.99 19.34 -11.15
C ILE A 157 -13.51 19.72 -11.39
N ALA A 158 -12.69 18.74 -11.73
CA ALA A 158 -11.27 18.94 -11.98
C ALA A 158 -10.96 19.52 -13.37
N ASN A 159 -11.92 19.44 -14.29
CA ASN A 159 -11.75 19.76 -15.72
C ASN A 159 -10.63 18.94 -16.38
N VAL A 160 -10.63 17.61 -16.17
CA VAL A 160 -9.66 16.66 -16.73
C VAL A 160 -10.37 15.56 -17.51
N SER A 161 -9.73 15.02 -18.53
CA SER A 161 -10.20 13.82 -19.22
C SER A 161 -9.79 12.56 -18.45
N LEU A 162 -10.75 11.67 -18.20
CA LEU A 162 -10.45 10.37 -17.54
C LEU A 162 -9.58 9.49 -18.44
N GLU A 163 -9.74 9.58 -19.75
CA GLU A 163 -8.94 8.81 -20.70
C GLU A 163 -7.49 9.27 -20.71
N GLU A 164 -7.24 10.58 -20.83
CA GLU A 164 -5.88 11.15 -20.76
C GLU A 164 -5.22 10.87 -19.41
N LEU A 165 -6.00 10.95 -18.34
CA LEU A 165 -5.52 10.64 -16.99
C LEU A 165 -5.10 9.18 -16.87
N GLY A 166 -5.91 8.25 -17.37
CA GLY A 166 -5.59 6.83 -17.39
C GLY A 166 -4.36 6.54 -18.25
N GLN A 167 -4.27 7.13 -19.44
CA GLN A 167 -3.08 7.01 -20.29
C GLN A 167 -1.81 7.48 -19.56
N THR A 168 -1.90 8.62 -18.88
CA THR A 168 -0.76 9.17 -18.12
C THR A 168 -0.33 8.23 -16.98
N ILE A 169 -1.30 7.74 -16.19
CA ILE A 169 -1.03 6.84 -15.04
C ILE A 169 -0.37 5.54 -15.50
N PHE A 170 -0.98 4.86 -16.47
CA PHE A 170 -0.50 3.53 -16.89
C PHE A 170 0.75 3.59 -17.76
N SER A 171 0.97 4.67 -18.53
CA SER A 171 2.24 4.89 -19.23
C SER A 171 3.40 5.15 -18.26
N ALA A 172 3.14 5.89 -17.18
CA ALA A 172 4.17 6.16 -16.18
C ALA A 172 4.62 4.89 -15.41
N ALA A 173 3.74 3.89 -15.31
CA ALA A 173 4.07 2.61 -14.65
C ALA A 173 5.10 1.79 -15.44
N THR A 174 5.09 1.86 -16.78
CA THR A 174 5.86 1.02 -17.70
C THR A 174 6.83 1.82 -18.60
N GLY A 175 7.23 3.01 -18.18
CA GLY A 175 8.10 3.91 -18.96
C GLY A 175 9.39 3.27 -19.47
N GLU A 176 9.89 3.74 -20.63
CA GLU A 176 11.10 3.22 -21.30
C GLU A 176 12.34 3.29 -20.42
N ASP A 177 12.43 4.28 -19.55
CA ASP A 177 13.58 4.54 -18.71
C ASP A 177 13.67 3.60 -17.48
N LYS A 178 12.65 2.75 -17.27
CA LYS A 178 12.63 1.86 -16.11
C LYS A 178 13.34 0.53 -16.42
N SER A 179 14.24 0.12 -15.53
CA SER A 179 14.85 -1.22 -15.59
C SER A 179 13.81 -2.33 -15.34
N ALA A 180 14.04 -3.53 -15.86
CA ALA A 180 13.17 -4.68 -15.64
C ALA A 180 13.00 -4.96 -14.14
N GLU A 181 14.05 -4.82 -13.33
CA GLU A 181 13.96 -5.01 -11.88
C GLU A 181 13.04 -3.97 -11.23
N SER A 182 13.13 -2.70 -11.60
CA SER A 182 12.24 -1.65 -11.08
C SER A 182 10.78 -1.93 -11.42
N ILE A 183 10.52 -2.38 -12.64
CA ILE A 183 9.16 -2.71 -13.10
C ILE A 183 8.62 -3.93 -12.33
N ILE A 184 9.40 -5.02 -12.19
CA ILE A 184 8.99 -6.22 -11.45
C ILE A 184 8.70 -5.87 -9.98
N ARG A 185 9.45 -4.97 -9.36
CA ARG A 185 9.28 -4.61 -7.95
C ARG A 185 8.13 -3.64 -7.67
N THR A 186 7.42 -3.12 -8.68
CA THR A 186 6.35 -2.13 -8.50
C THR A 186 5.17 -2.70 -7.69
N ASP A 187 4.72 -3.93 -7.98
CA ASP A 187 3.72 -4.65 -7.18
C ASP A 187 4.19 -6.09 -6.99
N TYR A 188 5.21 -6.26 -6.15
CA TYR A 188 5.89 -7.51 -5.88
C TYR A 188 5.53 -7.99 -4.48
N LYS A 189 5.02 -9.21 -4.37
CA LYS A 189 4.63 -9.83 -3.09
C LYS A 189 5.19 -11.24 -3.00
N GLU A 190 5.71 -11.58 -1.82
CA GLU A 190 6.20 -12.92 -1.51
C GLU A 190 5.17 -13.69 -0.70
N PHE A 191 5.04 -14.98 -1.00
CA PHE A 191 4.10 -15.88 -0.36
C PHE A 191 4.79 -17.20 0.00
N HIS A 192 4.33 -17.82 1.07
CA HIS A 192 4.70 -19.18 1.44
C HIS A 192 3.46 -20.06 1.38
N ILE A 193 3.39 -20.94 0.39
CA ILE A 193 2.21 -21.77 0.13
C ILE A 193 2.66 -23.22 -0.10
N GLY A 194 2.10 -24.16 0.67
CA GLY A 194 2.36 -25.60 0.50
C GLY A 194 3.83 -26.00 0.65
N GLY A 195 4.61 -25.27 1.46
CA GLY A 195 6.04 -25.52 1.65
C GLY A 195 6.94 -24.88 0.59
N HIS A 196 6.38 -24.11 -0.33
CA HIS A 196 7.10 -23.40 -1.39
C HIS A 196 7.12 -21.88 -1.14
N ASN A 197 8.27 -21.28 -1.43
CA ASN A 197 8.45 -19.83 -1.42
C ASN A 197 8.23 -19.30 -2.84
N LEU A 198 7.23 -18.47 -3.03
CA LEU A 198 6.93 -17.93 -4.35
C LEU A 198 6.76 -16.41 -4.28
N ALA A 199 7.09 -15.74 -5.37
CA ALA A 199 6.83 -14.34 -5.55
C ALA A 199 5.90 -14.11 -6.74
N VAL A 200 4.98 -13.16 -6.56
CA VAL A 200 4.05 -12.72 -7.60
C VAL A 200 4.25 -11.23 -7.79
N SER A 201 4.46 -10.84 -9.03
CA SER A 201 4.49 -9.43 -9.45
C SER A 201 3.39 -9.20 -10.47
N GLN A 202 2.72 -8.05 -10.38
CA GLN A 202 1.72 -7.63 -11.34
C GLN A 202 2.11 -6.30 -11.98
N ILE A 203 1.98 -6.24 -13.30
CA ILE A 203 2.19 -5.04 -14.10
C ILE A 203 0.92 -4.75 -14.89
N THR A 204 0.43 -3.54 -14.75
CA THR A 204 -0.68 -3.03 -15.55
C THR A 204 -0.15 -2.06 -16.59
N CYS A 205 -0.45 -2.30 -17.88
CA CYS A 205 0.08 -1.52 -18.99
C CYS A 205 -0.98 -1.24 -20.07
N LEU A 206 -0.72 -0.26 -20.90
CA LEU A 206 -1.52 0.06 -22.09
C LEU A 206 -1.07 -0.74 -23.30
N ASP A 207 0.23 -1.05 -23.39
CA ASP A 207 0.86 -1.76 -24.48
C ASP A 207 1.66 -2.96 -23.94
N SER A 208 1.06 -4.13 -24.02
CA SER A 208 1.70 -5.38 -23.61
C SER A 208 2.78 -5.83 -24.58
N ASP A 209 2.66 -5.51 -25.88
CA ASP A 209 3.59 -5.99 -26.91
C ASP A 209 4.97 -5.36 -26.69
N ARG A 210 4.99 -4.12 -26.26
CA ARG A 210 6.21 -3.42 -25.88
C ARG A 210 6.92 -4.07 -24.68
N LEU A 211 6.18 -4.48 -23.67
CA LEU A 211 6.75 -5.23 -22.53
C LEU A 211 7.20 -6.62 -22.96
N MET A 212 6.44 -7.28 -23.84
CA MET A 212 6.79 -8.61 -24.36
C MET A 212 8.03 -8.57 -25.24
N ALA A 213 8.34 -7.47 -25.90
CA ALA A 213 9.61 -7.28 -26.62
C ALA A 213 10.83 -7.35 -25.68
N ARG A 214 10.67 -7.05 -24.40
CA ARG A 214 11.69 -7.16 -23.34
C ARG A 214 11.65 -8.47 -22.57
N LYS A 215 10.96 -9.49 -23.08
CA LYS A 215 10.73 -10.79 -22.38
C LYS A 215 12.01 -11.42 -21.84
N GLU A 216 13.06 -11.49 -22.65
CA GLU A 216 14.33 -12.11 -22.25
C GLU A 216 14.98 -11.36 -21.07
N GLU A 217 14.91 -10.01 -21.07
CA GLU A 217 15.39 -9.18 -19.96
C GLU A 217 14.60 -9.44 -18.67
N PHE A 218 13.26 -9.53 -18.77
CA PHE A 218 12.41 -9.87 -17.62
C PHE A 218 12.72 -11.27 -17.08
N LEU A 219 12.85 -12.26 -17.93
CA LEU A 219 13.16 -13.65 -17.52
C LEU A 219 14.51 -13.73 -16.79
N ALA A 220 15.55 -13.07 -17.32
CA ALA A 220 16.87 -13.04 -16.70
C ALA A 220 16.83 -12.33 -15.30
N THR A 221 16.07 -11.26 -15.22
CA THR A 221 15.89 -10.50 -13.96
C THR A 221 15.11 -11.33 -12.93
N MET A 222 14.03 -11.98 -13.34
CA MET A 222 13.23 -12.86 -12.47
C MET A 222 14.07 -14.02 -11.93
N GLU A 223 14.92 -14.64 -12.76
CA GLU A 223 15.82 -15.71 -12.32
C GLU A 223 16.87 -15.20 -11.32
N THR A 224 17.35 -13.97 -11.49
CA THR A 224 18.27 -13.32 -10.54
C THR A 224 17.58 -13.09 -9.19
N ILE A 225 16.35 -12.56 -9.20
CA ILE A 225 15.54 -12.35 -7.99
C ILE A 225 15.25 -13.70 -7.32
N ARG A 226 14.86 -14.72 -8.07
CA ARG A 226 14.57 -16.06 -7.58
C ARG A 226 15.74 -16.63 -6.77
N LYS A 227 16.95 -16.59 -7.36
CA LYS A 227 18.17 -17.08 -6.70
C LYS A 227 18.55 -16.27 -5.48
N LYS A 228 18.51 -14.94 -5.58
CA LYS A 228 18.90 -14.04 -4.50
C LYS A 228 18.01 -14.18 -3.25
N ASN A 229 16.71 -14.37 -3.45
CA ASN A 229 15.73 -14.42 -2.37
C ASN A 229 15.38 -15.87 -1.93
N GLY A 230 16.01 -16.90 -2.53
CA GLY A 230 15.74 -18.30 -2.19
C GLY A 230 14.31 -18.74 -2.52
N LEU A 231 13.77 -18.24 -3.63
CA LEU A 231 12.41 -18.54 -4.07
C LEU A 231 12.38 -19.77 -4.98
N ASP A 232 11.31 -20.54 -4.89
CA ASP A 232 11.06 -21.66 -5.79
C ASP A 232 10.51 -21.17 -7.14
N ILE A 233 9.61 -20.19 -7.11
CA ILE A 233 8.91 -19.67 -8.28
C ILE A 233 8.84 -18.13 -8.21
N VAL A 234 9.01 -17.46 -9.35
CA VAL A 234 8.69 -16.06 -9.56
C VAL A 234 7.72 -15.93 -10.72
N LEU A 235 6.56 -15.33 -10.47
CA LEU A 235 5.52 -15.11 -11.47
C LEU A 235 5.44 -13.63 -11.81
N LEU A 236 5.36 -13.31 -13.09
CA LEU A 236 5.08 -11.98 -13.59
C LEU A 236 3.78 -12.00 -14.38
N MET A 237 2.78 -11.27 -13.89
CA MET A 237 1.50 -11.06 -14.56
C MET A 237 1.52 -9.72 -15.27
N ILE A 238 1.28 -9.72 -16.58
CA ILE A 238 1.17 -8.51 -17.39
C ILE A 238 -0.29 -8.36 -17.81
N THR A 239 -0.93 -7.31 -17.31
CA THR A 239 -2.33 -6.99 -17.62
C THR A 239 -2.38 -5.84 -18.59
N ASN A 240 -2.86 -6.09 -19.79
CA ASN A 240 -3.13 -5.04 -20.80
C ASN A 240 -4.52 -4.46 -20.55
N VAL A 241 -4.57 -3.16 -20.20
CA VAL A 241 -5.82 -2.45 -19.89
C VAL A 241 -6.72 -2.30 -21.11
N LEU A 242 -6.16 -2.15 -22.31
CA LEU A 242 -6.94 -1.87 -23.53
C LEU A 242 -7.68 -3.11 -24.03
N VAL A 243 -7.04 -4.28 -23.97
CA VAL A 243 -7.56 -5.53 -24.55
C VAL A 243 -7.98 -6.58 -23.52
N CYS A 244 -7.86 -6.27 -22.22
CA CYS A 244 -8.17 -7.20 -21.12
C CYS A 244 -7.42 -8.55 -21.24
N LEU A 245 -6.21 -8.55 -21.77
CA LEU A 245 -5.37 -9.74 -21.89
C LEU A 245 -4.45 -9.84 -20.67
N LEU A 246 -4.45 -11.02 -20.06
CA LEU A 246 -3.54 -11.39 -19.00
C LEU A 246 -2.48 -12.32 -19.57
N TYR A 247 -1.21 -11.88 -19.55
CA TYR A 247 -0.07 -12.74 -19.84
C TYR A 247 0.55 -13.21 -18.53
N THR A 248 0.66 -14.52 -18.37
CA THR A 248 1.41 -15.13 -17.27
C THR A 248 2.67 -15.80 -17.83
N SER A 249 3.81 -15.59 -17.18
CA SER A 249 5.02 -16.35 -17.52
C SER A 249 4.86 -17.74 -16.93
N PRO A 250 4.84 -18.81 -17.76
CA PRO A 250 4.72 -20.17 -17.25
C PRO A 250 6.01 -20.58 -16.53
N SER A 251 5.84 -21.37 -15.48
CA SER A 251 6.92 -22.18 -14.93
C SER A 251 7.49 -23.06 -16.05
N PRO A 252 8.80 -23.39 -16.04
CA PRO A 252 9.42 -24.22 -17.08
C PRO A 252 8.78 -25.60 -17.29
N ARG A 253 7.78 -25.98 -16.52
CA ARG A 253 7.12 -27.30 -16.56
C ARG A 253 5.72 -27.31 -17.19
N ASP A 254 5.08 -26.20 -17.45
CA ASP A 254 3.69 -26.20 -17.90
C ASP A 254 3.53 -25.53 -19.27
N GLY A 255 3.54 -26.32 -20.29
CA GLY A 255 3.25 -25.98 -21.67
C GLY A 255 1.76 -25.89 -21.99
N LEU A 256 0.90 -25.41 -21.09
CA LEU A 256 -0.51 -25.23 -21.36
C LEU A 256 -1.07 -24.09 -20.53
N LEU A 257 -1.39 -22.99 -21.17
CA LEU A 257 -2.21 -21.95 -20.59
C LEU A 257 -3.43 -21.67 -21.43
N SER A 258 -4.54 -21.91 -20.78
CA SER A 258 -5.88 -21.60 -21.21
C SER A 258 -6.06 -20.12 -21.45
N ARG A 259 -6.61 -19.79 -22.59
CA ARG A 259 -7.31 -18.54 -22.86
C ARG A 259 -8.55 -18.50 -21.95
N MET A 260 -8.67 -17.52 -21.11
CA MET A 260 -9.96 -17.09 -20.57
C MET A 260 -10.33 -15.79 -21.22
#